data_9215a26514bc9c8cfff05e8931da370a
#
_entry.id   9215a26514bc9c8cfff05e8931da370a
#
_cell.length_a   1.000
_cell.length_b   1.000
_cell.length_c   1.000
_cell.angle_alpha   90.00
_cell.angle_beta   90.00
_cell.angle_gamma   90.00
#
_symmetry.space_group_name_H-M   'P 1'
#
loop_
_entity.id
_entity.type
_entity.pdbx_description
1 polymer ?
#
loop_
_entity_poly.entity_id
_entity_poly.type
_entity_poly.pdbx_seq_one_letter_code
_entity_poly.pdbx_strand_id
1 'polypeptide(L)'
;AMDTARAAKRTEGVEHVYLVYRRTKRYMPAAEDELLEVLEEGVEFKELLSPVSLENGKLLCKKMELGSMDASGRAGVTETGETEEVLADTVIVAVGEKVPTEFYEANGIAVNERGKARINDKTMETSAEGVYVVGDGARGAATIVEAIRDAQVAAKAILGHDIVKGQPVPGTEKDCYSKKAILKES
;
A
#
# COMPACT_ATOMS: atom_id res chain seq x y z
N ALA A 1 -0.13 0.29 6.61
CA ALA A 1 -0.15 -0.55 7.82
C ALA A 1 0.81 0.00 8.89
N MET A 2 2.05 0.35 8.53
CA MET A 2 3.05 0.84 9.48
C MET A 2 2.59 2.12 10.17
N ASP A 3 2.23 3.16 9.42
CA ASP A 3 1.74 4.42 9.97
C ASP A 3 0.49 4.24 10.83
N THR A 4 -0.42 3.35 10.41
CA THR A 4 -1.63 3.04 11.17
C THR A 4 -1.30 2.42 12.52
N ALA A 5 -0.36 1.47 12.56
CA ALA A 5 0.06 0.82 13.80
C ALA A 5 0.75 1.81 14.75
N ARG A 6 1.61 2.68 14.23
CA ARG A 6 2.28 3.75 15.01
C ARG A 6 1.28 4.76 15.56
N ALA A 7 0.33 5.20 14.70
CA ALA A 7 -0.73 6.11 15.13
C ALA A 7 -1.58 5.49 16.25
N ALA A 8 -1.97 4.22 16.10
CA ALA A 8 -2.68 3.50 17.15
C ALA A 8 -1.87 3.42 18.46
N LYS A 9 -0.56 3.09 18.37
CA LYS A 9 0.30 2.98 19.55
C LYS A 9 0.48 4.30 20.32
N ARG A 10 0.41 5.42 19.60
CA ARG A 10 0.51 6.77 20.20
C ARG A 10 -0.83 7.29 20.73
N THR A 11 -1.93 6.57 20.50
CA THR A 11 -3.25 6.98 20.98
C THR A 11 -3.37 6.69 22.48
N GLU A 12 -3.86 7.68 23.23
CA GLU A 12 -4.07 7.55 24.68
C GLU A 12 -5.04 6.41 25.01
N GLY A 13 -4.71 5.60 26.00
CA GLY A 13 -5.50 4.46 26.45
C GLY A 13 -5.29 3.19 25.66
N VAL A 14 -4.46 3.19 24.60
CA VAL A 14 -4.09 1.97 23.87
C VAL A 14 -2.90 1.29 24.53
N GLU A 15 -3.10 0.11 25.05
CA GLU A 15 -2.07 -0.66 25.75
C GLU A 15 -1.25 -1.51 24.77
N HIS A 16 -1.92 -2.29 23.92
CA HIS A 16 -1.31 -3.22 22.99
C HIS A 16 -1.69 -2.90 21.55
N VAL A 17 -0.72 -2.97 20.65
CA VAL A 17 -0.94 -2.90 19.20
C VAL A 17 -0.22 -4.07 18.54
N TYR A 18 -0.96 -4.86 17.79
CA TYR A 18 -0.44 -6.01 17.06
C TYR A 18 -0.44 -5.77 15.55
N LEU A 19 0.68 -6.05 14.90
CA LEU A 19 0.76 -6.23 13.46
C LEU A 19 0.65 -7.72 13.15
N VAL A 20 -0.50 -8.14 12.60
CA VAL A 20 -0.73 -9.53 12.23
C VAL A 20 -0.42 -9.72 10.75
N TYR A 21 0.49 -10.63 10.43
CA TYR A 21 0.94 -10.85 9.07
C TYR A 21 1.07 -12.34 8.73
N ARG A 22 0.56 -12.74 7.57
CA ARG A 22 0.52 -14.15 7.14
C ARG A 22 1.85 -14.76 6.73
N ARG A 23 2.92 -13.94 6.60
CA ARG A 23 4.31 -14.37 6.37
C ARG A 23 5.19 -13.92 7.53
N THR A 24 6.49 -14.11 7.37
CA THR A 24 7.47 -13.51 8.29
C THR A 24 7.82 -12.08 7.88
N LYS A 25 8.40 -11.31 8.79
CA LYS A 25 8.90 -9.94 8.57
C LYS A 25 9.77 -9.84 7.31
N ARG A 26 10.59 -10.85 7.05
CA ARG A 26 11.46 -10.93 5.88
C ARG A 26 10.74 -10.73 4.55
N TYR A 27 9.48 -11.14 4.45
CA TYR A 27 8.70 -11.07 3.21
C TYR A 27 7.68 -9.93 3.23
N MET A 28 7.78 -9.03 4.19
CA MET A 28 6.90 -7.88 4.27
C MET A 28 7.29 -6.84 3.21
N PRO A 29 6.31 -6.30 2.44
CA PRO A 29 6.59 -5.32 1.40
C PRO A 29 6.74 -3.88 1.95
N ALA A 30 7.03 -3.73 3.24
CA ALA A 30 7.35 -2.45 3.87
C ALA A 30 8.86 -2.16 3.76
N ALA A 31 9.23 -0.90 3.81
CA ALA A 31 10.61 -0.51 3.93
C ALA A 31 11.18 -0.98 5.29
N GLU A 32 12.44 -1.36 5.32
CA GLU A 32 13.05 -1.94 6.53
C GLU A 32 13.11 -0.93 7.68
N ASP A 33 13.38 0.32 7.37
CA ASP A 33 13.38 1.44 8.31
C ASP A 33 11.99 1.69 8.92
N GLU A 34 10.92 1.67 8.12
CA GLU A 34 9.54 1.77 8.62
C GLU A 34 9.19 0.62 9.58
N LEU A 35 9.63 -0.60 9.28
CA LEU A 35 9.39 -1.74 10.14
C LEU A 35 10.15 -1.62 11.46
N LEU A 36 11.41 -1.16 11.41
CA LEU A 36 12.22 -0.94 12.61
C LEU A 36 11.57 0.12 13.53
N GLU A 37 11.15 1.26 12.99
CA GLU A 37 10.47 2.31 13.74
C GLU A 37 9.19 1.80 14.44
N VAL A 38 8.40 0.98 13.77
CA VAL A 38 7.20 0.37 14.34
C VAL A 38 7.53 -0.52 15.53
N LEU A 39 8.60 -1.33 15.43
CA LEU A 39 9.03 -2.22 16.51
C LEU A 39 9.64 -1.45 17.68
N GLU A 40 10.41 -0.40 17.39
CA GLU A 40 11.00 0.49 18.43
C GLU A 40 9.91 1.23 19.22
N GLU A 41 8.79 1.58 18.60
CA GLU A 41 7.64 2.17 19.30
C GLU A 41 6.83 1.14 20.11
N GLY A 42 7.24 -0.12 20.14
CA GLY A 42 6.64 -1.16 20.97
C GLY A 42 5.37 -1.78 20.37
N VAL A 43 5.21 -1.74 19.06
CA VAL A 43 4.20 -2.53 18.35
C VAL A 43 4.65 -3.98 18.27
N GLU A 44 3.78 -4.90 18.63
CA GLU A 44 4.07 -6.33 18.64
C GLU A 44 3.79 -6.94 17.26
N PHE A 45 4.76 -7.66 16.70
CA PHE A 45 4.62 -8.29 15.40
C PHE A 45 4.28 -9.78 15.54
N LYS A 46 3.11 -10.17 15.03
CA LYS A 46 2.64 -11.55 15.01
C LYS A 46 2.76 -12.11 13.60
N GLU A 47 3.76 -12.97 13.42
CA GLU A 47 4.08 -13.61 12.15
C GLU A 47 3.27 -14.88 11.93
N LEU A 48 3.14 -15.27 10.66
CA LEU A 48 2.53 -16.53 10.23
C LEU A 48 1.10 -16.70 10.74
N LEU A 49 0.36 -15.60 10.82
CA LEU A 49 -1.04 -15.58 11.21
C LEU A 49 -1.89 -14.93 10.11
N SER A 50 -2.96 -15.61 9.71
CA SER A 50 -3.94 -15.13 8.74
C SER A 50 -5.29 -14.93 9.42
N PRO A 51 -5.79 -13.69 9.56
CA PRO A 51 -7.08 -13.41 10.19
C PRO A 51 -8.24 -14.08 9.48
N VAL A 52 -9.20 -14.58 10.24
CA VAL A 52 -10.41 -15.27 9.75
C VAL A 52 -11.67 -14.54 10.19
N SER A 53 -11.84 -14.33 11.50
CA SER A 53 -13.03 -13.69 12.07
C SER A 53 -12.66 -12.92 13.35
N LEU A 54 -13.50 -11.94 13.69
CA LEU A 54 -13.43 -11.22 14.96
C LEU A 54 -14.74 -11.47 15.70
N GLU A 55 -14.68 -12.14 16.84
CA GLU A 55 -15.83 -12.47 17.66
C GLU A 55 -15.51 -12.26 19.14
N ASN A 56 -16.39 -11.58 19.85
CA ASN A 56 -16.27 -11.37 21.30
C ASN A 56 -14.90 -10.85 21.78
N GLY A 57 -14.32 -9.92 21.04
CA GLY A 57 -13.00 -9.35 21.37
C GLY A 57 -11.81 -10.28 21.09
N LYS A 58 -12.02 -11.31 20.26
CA LYS A 58 -10.99 -12.27 19.86
C LYS A 58 -10.89 -12.34 18.35
N LEU A 59 -9.72 -12.03 17.83
CA LEU A 59 -9.37 -12.24 16.43
C LEU A 59 -8.89 -13.69 16.25
N LEU A 60 -9.71 -14.51 15.62
CA LEU A 60 -9.31 -15.86 15.23
C LEU A 60 -8.40 -15.78 14.01
N CYS A 61 -7.22 -16.39 14.10
CA CYS A 61 -6.25 -16.48 13.02
C CYS A 61 -5.93 -17.95 12.72
N LYS A 62 -5.78 -18.27 11.43
CA LYS A 62 -5.15 -19.53 11.01
C LYS A 62 -3.64 -19.38 11.12
N LYS A 63 -2.98 -20.41 11.65
CA LYS A 63 -1.52 -20.49 11.62
C LYS A 63 -1.06 -20.91 10.23
N MET A 64 -0.02 -20.23 9.77
CA MET A 64 0.55 -20.40 8.43
C MET A 64 1.96 -20.97 8.53
N GLU A 65 2.40 -21.64 7.49
CA GLU A 65 3.79 -22.03 7.27
C GLU A 65 4.28 -21.49 5.93
N LEU A 66 5.59 -21.26 5.83
CA LEU A 66 6.21 -20.81 4.58
C LEU A 66 6.34 -21.98 3.62
N GLY A 67 5.83 -21.80 2.41
CA GLY A 67 5.97 -22.74 1.30
C GLY A 67 7.13 -22.38 0.37
N SER A 68 7.10 -22.93 -0.84
CA SER A 68 8.09 -22.65 -1.88
C SER A 68 8.06 -21.17 -2.31
N MET A 69 9.21 -20.71 -2.79
CA MET A 69 9.34 -19.36 -3.37
C MET A 69 8.58 -19.26 -4.68
N ASP A 70 7.83 -18.17 -4.85
CA ASP A 70 7.25 -17.81 -6.14
C ASP A 70 8.26 -17.10 -7.06
N ALA A 71 7.86 -16.85 -8.32
CA ALA A 71 8.71 -16.17 -9.31
C ALA A 71 9.09 -14.73 -8.91
N SER A 72 8.42 -14.13 -7.93
CA SER A 72 8.73 -12.80 -7.39
C SER A 72 9.72 -12.84 -6.22
N GLY A 73 10.20 -14.03 -5.83
CA GLY A 73 11.10 -14.22 -4.69
C GLY A 73 10.40 -14.17 -3.34
N ARG A 74 9.07 -14.29 -3.29
CA ARG A 74 8.30 -14.37 -2.04
C ARG A 74 7.96 -15.82 -1.73
N ALA A 75 8.11 -16.21 -0.47
CA ALA A 75 7.63 -17.51 -0.04
C ALA A 75 6.11 -17.57 -0.12
N GLY A 76 5.58 -18.63 -0.73
CA GLY A 76 4.19 -19.01 -0.61
C GLY A 76 3.83 -19.22 0.87
N VAL A 77 2.56 -19.34 1.18
CA VAL A 77 2.10 -19.72 2.53
C VAL A 77 1.00 -20.75 2.41
N THR A 78 1.05 -21.74 3.30
CA THR A 78 0.05 -22.79 3.44
C THR A 78 -0.51 -22.79 4.85
N GLU A 79 -1.76 -23.25 5.01
CA GLU A 79 -2.39 -23.36 6.33
C GLU A 79 -1.88 -24.63 7.01
N THR A 80 -1.51 -24.53 8.28
CA THR A 80 -1.06 -25.69 9.08
C THR A 80 -2.23 -26.54 9.59
N GLY A 81 -3.46 -26.03 9.52
CA GLY A 81 -4.65 -26.62 10.15
C GLY A 81 -4.85 -26.17 11.60
N GLU A 82 -3.90 -25.49 12.19
CA GLU A 82 -4.01 -24.91 13.54
C GLU A 82 -4.55 -23.48 13.51
N THR A 83 -5.11 -23.06 14.64
CA THR A 83 -5.59 -21.68 14.85
C THR A 83 -4.96 -21.05 16.09
N GLU A 84 -4.97 -19.72 16.13
CA GLU A 84 -4.57 -18.91 17.27
C GLU A 84 -5.58 -17.78 17.49
N GLU A 85 -5.93 -17.51 18.74
CA GLU A 85 -6.76 -16.36 19.12
C GLU A 85 -5.86 -15.21 19.58
N VAL A 86 -6.08 -14.03 19.04
CA VAL A 86 -5.45 -12.78 19.47
C VAL A 86 -6.52 -11.90 20.09
N LEU A 87 -6.34 -11.47 21.34
CA LEU A 87 -7.27 -10.55 22.00
C LEU A 87 -7.17 -9.18 21.32
N ALA A 88 -8.29 -8.63 20.90
CA ALA A 88 -8.34 -7.35 20.22
C ALA A 88 -9.74 -6.73 20.30
N ASP A 89 -9.82 -5.51 20.80
CA ASP A 89 -11.05 -4.73 20.83
C ASP A 89 -11.38 -4.13 19.46
N THR A 90 -10.32 -3.80 18.71
CA THR A 90 -10.42 -3.15 17.40
C THR A 90 -9.49 -3.83 16.40
N VAL A 91 -10.00 -4.07 15.20
CA VAL A 91 -9.21 -4.59 14.08
C VAL A 91 -9.25 -3.61 12.93
N ILE A 92 -8.08 -3.19 12.47
CA ILE A 92 -7.93 -2.31 11.30
C ILE A 92 -7.36 -3.14 10.15
N VAL A 93 -8.13 -3.24 9.07
CA VAL A 93 -7.75 -4.00 7.88
C VAL A 93 -6.87 -3.14 6.98
N ALA A 94 -5.58 -3.51 6.86
CA ALA A 94 -4.57 -2.81 6.07
C ALA A 94 -3.93 -3.74 5.03
N VAL A 95 -4.77 -4.45 4.25
CA VAL A 95 -4.34 -5.49 3.30
C VAL A 95 -4.14 -5.00 1.87
N GLY A 96 -4.16 -3.68 1.67
CA GLY A 96 -4.05 -3.01 0.37
C GLY A 96 -5.41 -2.73 -0.26
N GLU A 97 -5.36 -2.03 -1.37
CA GLU A 97 -6.53 -1.60 -2.13
C GLU A 97 -6.45 -2.12 -3.56
N LYS A 98 -7.59 -2.24 -4.19
CA LYS A 98 -7.72 -2.60 -5.60
C LYS A 98 -8.77 -1.72 -6.25
N VAL A 99 -8.54 -1.32 -7.48
CA VAL A 99 -9.63 -0.79 -8.31
C VAL A 99 -10.51 -1.98 -8.69
N PRO A 100 -11.83 -1.91 -8.49
CA PRO A 100 -12.74 -2.99 -8.90
C PRO A 100 -12.63 -3.21 -10.41
N THR A 101 -12.48 -4.45 -10.84
CA THR A 101 -12.39 -4.83 -12.27
C THR A 101 -13.62 -4.34 -13.03
N GLU A 102 -14.79 -4.44 -12.41
CA GLU A 102 -16.08 -4.03 -12.95
C GLU A 102 -16.12 -2.53 -13.32
N PHE A 103 -15.35 -1.70 -12.62
CA PHE A 103 -15.21 -0.28 -12.95
C PHE A 103 -14.57 -0.08 -14.32
N TYR A 104 -13.51 -0.84 -14.62
CA TYR A 104 -12.86 -0.77 -15.93
C TYR A 104 -13.76 -1.30 -17.05
N GLU A 105 -14.36 -2.46 -16.83
CA GLU A 105 -15.25 -3.11 -17.80
C GLU A 105 -16.47 -2.26 -18.14
N ALA A 106 -17.10 -1.66 -17.11
CA ALA A 106 -18.25 -0.75 -17.30
C ALA A 106 -17.90 0.50 -18.11
N ASN A 107 -16.64 0.89 -18.17
CA ASN A 107 -16.15 2.03 -18.95
C ASN A 107 -15.43 1.62 -20.24
N GLY A 108 -15.60 0.37 -20.70
CA GLY A 108 -15.02 -0.12 -21.96
C GLY A 108 -13.50 -0.28 -21.95
N ILE A 109 -12.90 -0.33 -20.75
CA ILE A 109 -11.45 -0.49 -20.58
C ILE A 109 -11.15 -1.99 -20.42
N ALA A 110 -10.36 -2.55 -21.35
CA ALA A 110 -9.93 -3.93 -21.25
C ALA A 110 -9.02 -4.14 -20.02
N VAL A 111 -9.17 -5.30 -19.38
CA VAL A 111 -8.37 -5.69 -18.22
C VAL A 111 -7.43 -6.84 -18.55
N ASN A 112 -6.38 -6.98 -17.74
CA ASN A 112 -5.47 -8.12 -17.81
C ASN A 112 -5.95 -9.25 -16.88
N GLU A 113 -5.24 -10.38 -16.88
CA GLU A 113 -5.55 -11.56 -16.04
C GLU A 113 -5.61 -11.28 -14.53
N ARG A 114 -5.03 -10.16 -14.08
CA ARG A 114 -5.04 -9.71 -12.68
C ARG A 114 -6.15 -8.69 -12.37
N GLY A 115 -7.04 -8.42 -13.33
CA GLY A 115 -8.14 -7.47 -13.20
C GLY A 115 -7.71 -5.99 -13.23
N LYS A 116 -6.49 -5.68 -13.66
CA LYS A 116 -6.01 -4.29 -13.84
C LYS A 116 -6.23 -3.83 -15.28
N ALA A 117 -6.39 -2.53 -15.47
CA ALA A 117 -6.48 -1.94 -16.79
C ALA A 117 -5.29 -2.36 -17.66
N ARG A 118 -5.58 -2.75 -18.91
CA ARG A 118 -4.54 -2.95 -19.93
C ARG A 118 -4.12 -1.58 -20.44
N ILE A 119 -2.85 -1.27 -20.29
CA ILE A 119 -2.27 0.01 -20.72
C ILE A 119 -1.12 -0.23 -21.69
N ASN A 120 -0.83 0.77 -22.48
CA ASN A 120 0.40 0.86 -23.22
C ASN A 120 1.48 1.46 -22.32
N ASP A 121 2.52 0.71 -21.98
CA ASP A 121 3.57 1.14 -21.05
C ASP A 121 4.35 2.40 -21.50
N LYS A 122 4.26 2.76 -22.78
CA LYS A 122 4.94 3.95 -23.33
C LYS A 122 4.08 5.21 -23.31
N THR A 123 2.77 5.07 -23.21
CA THR A 123 1.82 6.19 -23.26
C THR A 123 0.90 6.25 -22.05
N MET A 124 0.77 5.18 -21.28
CA MET A 124 -0.23 4.98 -20.24
C MET A 124 -1.68 4.98 -20.75
N GLU A 125 -1.89 4.94 -22.07
CA GLU A 125 -3.20 4.89 -22.68
C GLU A 125 -3.79 3.48 -22.53
N THR A 126 -5.09 3.43 -22.30
CA THR A 126 -5.85 2.17 -22.18
C THR A 126 -6.30 1.64 -23.53
N SER A 127 -7.13 0.60 -23.54
CA SER A 127 -7.82 0.12 -24.75
C SER A 127 -8.90 1.08 -25.26
N ALA A 128 -9.36 2.02 -24.42
CA ALA A 128 -10.29 3.07 -24.80
C ALA A 128 -9.49 4.31 -25.24
N GLU A 129 -9.72 4.79 -26.45
CA GLU A 129 -9.02 5.93 -27.03
C GLU A 129 -9.18 7.19 -26.17
N GLY A 130 -8.06 7.89 -25.91
CA GLY A 130 -8.03 9.10 -25.09
C GLY A 130 -8.20 8.89 -23.60
N VAL A 131 -8.27 7.64 -23.13
CA VAL A 131 -8.37 7.29 -21.71
C VAL A 131 -7.05 6.74 -21.21
N TYR A 132 -6.52 7.37 -20.18
CA TYR A 132 -5.22 7.04 -19.57
C TYR A 132 -5.40 6.58 -18.13
N VAL A 133 -4.64 5.57 -17.72
CA VAL A 133 -4.62 5.08 -16.34
C VAL A 133 -3.17 5.13 -15.83
N VAL A 134 -2.95 5.80 -14.71
CA VAL A 134 -1.62 6.04 -14.13
C VAL A 134 -1.57 5.69 -12.65
N GLY A 135 -0.37 5.63 -12.08
CA GLY A 135 -0.16 5.37 -10.66
C GLY A 135 -0.75 4.04 -10.21
N ASP A 136 -1.36 4.03 -9.03
CA ASP A 136 -1.89 2.81 -8.41
C ASP A 136 -2.99 2.13 -9.24
N GLY A 137 -3.75 2.89 -10.01
CA GLY A 137 -4.74 2.35 -10.95
C GLY A 137 -4.11 1.45 -12.01
N ALA A 138 -2.94 1.81 -12.51
CA ALA A 138 -2.21 1.05 -13.52
C ALA A 138 -1.39 -0.09 -12.92
N ARG A 139 -0.65 0.19 -11.84
CA ARG A 139 0.37 -0.71 -11.28
C ARG A 139 -0.09 -1.49 -10.05
N GLY A 140 -1.10 -1.00 -9.32
CA GLY A 140 -1.41 -1.34 -7.95
C GLY A 140 -0.60 -0.48 -7.00
N ALA A 141 -0.73 -0.70 -5.70
CA ALA A 141 -0.05 0.09 -4.68
C ALA A 141 1.46 0.20 -4.95
N ALA A 142 1.93 1.44 -5.08
CA ALA A 142 3.30 1.79 -5.43
C ALA A 142 3.70 3.11 -4.76
N THR A 143 4.81 3.72 -5.19
CA THR A 143 5.31 4.95 -4.60
C THR A 143 4.73 6.20 -5.30
N ILE A 144 4.70 7.32 -4.57
CA ILE A 144 4.31 8.64 -5.13
C ILE A 144 5.21 9.00 -6.33
N VAL A 145 6.50 8.68 -6.26
CA VAL A 145 7.45 8.95 -7.35
C VAL A 145 7.09 8.21 -8.62
N GLU A 146 6.63 6.96 -8.51
CA GLU A 146 6.17 6.17 -9.66
C GLU A 146 4.87 6.73 -10.23
N ALA A 147 3.94 7.16 -9.40
CA ALA A 147 2.71 7.81 -9.84
C ALA A 147 3.00 9.11 -10.61
N ILE A 148 3.94 9.93 -10.12
CA ILE A 148 4.38 11.16 -10.82
C ILE A 148 5.04 10.82 -12.16
N ARG A 149 5.89 9.79 -12.21
CA ARG A 149 6.51 9.33 -13.45
C ARG A 149 5.46 8.91 -14.48
N ASP A 150 4.50 8.10 -14.07
CA ASP A 150 3.45 7.62 -14.95
C ASP A 150 2.59 8.78 -15.47
N ALA A 151 2.26 9.75 -14.62
CA ALA A 151 1.55 10.96 -15.02
C ALA A 151 2.33 11.79 -16.04
N GLN A 152 3.66 11.90 -15.90
CA GLN A 152 4.51 12.59 -16.88
C GLN A 152 4.54 11.86 -18.23
N VAL A 153 4.57 10.52 -18.22
CA VAL A 153 4.50 9.71 -19.44
C VAL A 153 3.17 9.94 -20.17
N ALA A 154 2.06 9.89 -19.45
CA ALA A 154 0.74 10.14 -20.01
C ALA A 154 0.62 11.56 -20.57
N ALA A 155 1.04 12.56 -19.80
CA ALA A 155 0.98 13.95 -20.23
C ALA A 155 1.85 14.21 -21.49
N LYS A 156 3.05 13.60 -21.57
CA LYS A 156 3.88 13.66 -22.77
C LYS A 156 3.19 13.02 -23.97
N ALA A 157 2.53 11.89 -23.77
CA ALA A 157 1.79 11.22 -24.84
C ALA A 157 0.62 12.08 -25.37
N ILE A 158 -0.11 12.73 -24.46
CA ILE A 158 -1.22 13.63 -24.77
C ILE A 158 -0.74 14.88 -25.52
N LEU A 159 0.35 15.49 -25.07
CA LEU A 159 0.87 16.72 -25.64
C LEU A 159 1.70 16.52 -26.93
N GLY A 160 2.21 15.31 -27.14
CA GLY A 160 3.12 15.01 -28.25
C GLY A 160 4.54 15.59 -28.10
N HIS A 161 4.87 16.16 -26.95
CA HIS A 161 6.21 16.70 -26.65
C HIS A 161 6.55 16.56 -25.17
N ASP A 162 7.83 16.75 -24.82
CA ASP A 162 8.28 16.70 -23.42
C ASP A 162 7.66 17.83 -22.59
N ILE A 163 7.30 17.49 -21.35
CA ILE A 163 6.81 18.46 -20.38
C ILE A 163 7.98 19.36 -20.00
N VAL A 164 7.86 20.63 -20.28
CA VAL A 164 8.77 21.62 -19.73
C VAL A 164 8.47 21.75 -18.25
N LYS A 165 9.44 21.41 -17.40
CA LYS A 165 9.30 21.67 -15.96
C LYS A 165 9.05 23.16 -15.78
N GLY A 166 7.92 23.50 -15.20
CA GLY A 166 7.60 24.89 -14.87
C GLY A 166 8.73 25.49 -14.05
N GLN A 167 9.12 26.72 -14.35
CA GLN A 167 10.00 27.48 -13.48
C GLN A 167 9.29 27.62 -12.13
N PRO A 168 9.99 27.44 -10.99
CA PRO A 168 9.40 27.72 -9.69
C PRO A 168 8.78 29.11 -9.72
N VAL A 169 7.52 29.23 -9.33
CA VAL A 169 6.87 30.53 -9.26
C VAL A 169 7.61 31.36 -8.20
N PRO A 170 8.20 32.52 -8.56
CA PRO A 170 8.91 33.34 -7.61
C PRO A 170 8.04 33.64 -6.38
N GLY A 171 8.51 33.26 -5.19
CA GLY A 171 7.80 33.46 -3.93
C GLY A 171 6.98 32.28 -3.44
N THR A 172 6.95 31.13 -4.18
CA THR A 172 6.38 29.87 -3.70
C THR A 172 7.44 28.95 -3.05
N GLU A 173 8.68 29.28 -3.10
CA GLU A 173 9.76 28.67 -2.30
C GLU A 173 9.61 29.00 -0.81
N LYS A 174 8.39 29.09 -0.34
CA LYS A 174 8.21 29.53 1.02
C LYS A 174 8.06 28.40 1.95
N ASP A 175 8.90 28.48 2.88
CA ASP A 175 8.82 28.23 4.34
C ASP A 175 7.62 27.41 4.90
N CYS A 176 6.57 27.20 4.14
CA CYS A 176 5.41 26.39 4.54
C CYS A 176 5.76 24.91 4.76
N TYR A 177 6.87 24.43 4.21
CA TYR A 177 7.38 23.07 4.42
C TYR A 177 8.69 23.03 5.18
N SER A 178 9.16 24.16 5.72
CA SER A 178 10.34 24.13 6.57
C SER A 178 9.99 23.42 7.90
N LYS A 179 10.88 22.54 8.38
CA LYS A 179 10.76 21.90 9.70
C LYS A 179 10.45 22.91 10.82
N LYS A 180 10.90 24.16 10.68
CA LYS A 180 10.63 25.25 11.61
C LYS A 180 9.20 25.78 11.58
N ALA A 181 8.54 25.76 10.42
CA ALA A 181 7.15 26.18 10.33
C ALA A 181 6.22 25.10 10.94
N ILE A 182 6.46 23.82 10.63
CA ILE A 182 5.69 22.68 11.14
C ILE A 182 5.81 22.59 12.68
N LEU A 183 7.00 22.86 13.24
CA LEU A 183 7.24 22.80 14.68
C LEU A 183 6.73 24.02 15.46
N LYS A 184 6.26 25.09 14.79
CA LYS A 184 5.68 26.26 15.43
C LYS A 184 4.15 26.20 15.56
N GLU A 185 3.51 25.29 14.85
CA GLU A 185 2.04 25.07 14.87
C GLU A 185 1.65 23.85 15.75
N SER A 186 2.62 23.18 16.33
CA SER A 186 2.46 22.11 17.32
C SER A 186 2.98 22.61 18.70
#